data_96c88a12f35ee9c4acd1f41a3977a2b2
#
_entry.id   96c88a12f35ee9c4acd1f41a3977a2b2
#
_cell.length_a   1.000
_cell.length_b   1.000
_cell.length_c   1.000
_cell.angle_alpha   90.00
_cell.angle_beta   90.00
_cell.angle_gamma   90.00
#
_symmetry.space_group_name_H-M   'P 1'
#
loop_
_entity.id
_entity.type
_entity.pdbx_description
1 polymer ?
#
loop_
_entity_poly.entity_id
_entity_poly.type
_entity_poly.pdbx_seq_one_letter_code
_entity_poly.pdbx_strand_id
1 'polypeptide(L)'
;MGEHIDLDGPIPASERRDPIHRLAPKFDELSTSTEILETGIKVVDLLAPYTKGGKVGLFGGAGVGKTVLIQELINNVAQEHGGISVFAGVGERTREGNDLYYEMKDSGVIEKTAMVFGQMNEPPGARMRVALSGLTMAEYFRDEQGQDVLLFIDNIFRFTQAGSEVSALLGRMPSAVGYQPTLASEMGQLQERITSTNVGSVTSIQAVFVPADDYTDPAPAQTFAHLDATTNLERKLSEMGIYPAVDPLASTCLLYTSPSPRD
;
A
#
# COMPACT_ATOMS: atom_id res chain seq x y z
N MET A 1 -9.31 7.71 -16.90
CA MET A 1 -8.40 6.79 -16.18
C MET A 1 -8.79 5.38 -16.57
N GLY A 2 -7.84 4.45 -16.59
CA GLY A 2 -8.07 3.06 -16.95
C GLY A 2 -7.81 2.74 -18.42
N GLU A 3 -7.04 3.57 -19.10
CA GLU A 3 -6.43 3.19 -20.37
C GLU A 3 -5.21 2.30 -20.08
N HIS A 4 -5.07 1.24 -20.88
CA HIS A 4 -3.89 0.37 -20.77
C HIS A 4 -2.64 1.09 -21.27
N ILE A 5 -1.51 0.79 -20.67
CA ILE A 5 -0.20 1.35 -21.03
C ILE A 5 0.82 0.26 -21.38
N ASP A 6 0.47 -1.01 -21.22
CA ASP A 6 1.27 -2.12 -21.67
C ASP A 6 1.27 -2.21 -23.22
N LEU A 7 2.31 -2.81 -23.77
CA LEU A 7 2.52 -2.90 -25.21
C LEU A 7 1.88 -4.17 -25.82
N ASP A 8 1.21 -4.98 -25.01
CA ASP A 8 0.71 -6.29 -25.42
C ASP A 8 -0.68 -6.24 -26.10
N GLY A 9 -1.14 -5.04 -26.47
CA GLY A 9 -2.36 -4.80 -27.21
C GLY A 9 -3.52 -4.26 -26.37
N PRO A 10 -4.67 -3.98 -26.99
CA PRO A 10 -5.79 -3.38 -26.28
C PRO A 10 -6.39 -4.34 -25.28
N ILE A 11 -6.63 -3.85 -24.07
CA ILE A 11 -7.45 -4.57 -23.09
C ILE A 11 -8.84 -4.79 -23.69
N PRO A 12 -9.43 -6.00 -23.61
CA PRO A 12 -10.79 -6.25 -24.07
C PRO A 12 -11.75 -5.24 -23.45
N ALA A 13 -12.68 -4.70 -24.22
CA ALA A 13 -13.67 -3.78 -23.71
C ALA A 13 -14.46 -4.45 -22.60
N SER A 14 -14.40 -3.90 -21.39
CA SER A 14 -15.23 -4.35 -20.28
C SER A 14 -16.51 -3.51 -20.23
N GLU A 15 -17.65 -4.16 -20.13
CA GLU A 15 -18.93 -3.51 -19.90
C GLU A 15 -19.04 -2.97 -18.47
N ARG A 16 -18.30 -3.56 -17.53
CA ARG A 16 -18.32 -3.18 -16.11
C ARG A 16 -17.36 -2.02 -15.86
N ARG A 17 -17.88 -1.01 -15.17
CA ARG A 17 -17.12 0.15 -14.66
C ARG A 17 -17.54 0.42 -13.24
N ASP A 18 -16.59 0.32 -12.31
CA ASP A 18 -16.82 0.60 -10.90
C ASP A 18 -16.35 2.02 -10.53
N PRO A 19 -17.09 2.74 -9.66
CA PRO A 19 -16.65 4.03 -9.17
C PRO A 19 -15.43 3.85 -8.24
N ILE A 20 -14.45 4.74 -8.36
CA ILE A 20 -13.27 4.72 -7.46
C ILE A 20 -13.57 5.33 -6.08
N HIS A 21 -14.60 6.19 -6.01
CA HIS A 21 -15.08 6.74 -4.74
C HIS A 21 -16.20 5.83 -4.20
N ARG A 22 -15.81 4.92 -3.30
CA ARG A 22 -16.72 3.99 -2.65
C ARG A 22 -16.66 4.18 -1.14
N LEU A 23 -17.71 3.80 -0.45
CA LEU A 23 -17.73 3.74 0.99
C LEU A 23 -16.93 2.52 1.48
N ALA A 24 -16.40 2.59 2.68
CA ALA A 24 -15.85 1.44 3.36
C ALA A 24 -16.92 0.35 3.56
N PRO A 25 -16.53 -0.93 3.69
CA PRO A 25 -17.46 -2.01 4.04
C PRO A 25 -18.21 -1.69 5.33
N LYS A 26 -19.46 -2.13 5.42
CA LYS A 26 -20.28 -1.95 6.62
C LYS A 26 -19.77 -2.82 7.76
N PHE A 27 -20.10 -2.44 8.97
CA PHE A 27 -19.67 -3.15 10.19
C PHE A 27 -20.07 -4.63 10.21
N ASP A 28 -21.23 -4.97 9.67
CA ASP A 28 -21.75 -6.34 9.56
C ASP A 28 -21.06 -7.17 8.46
N GLU A 29 -20.36 -6.54 7.54
CA GLU A 29 -19.59 -7.17 6.48
C GLU A 29 -18.15 -7.50 6.90
N LEU A 30 -17.66 -6.90 8.00
CA LEU A 30 -16.29 -7.06 8.46
C LEU A 30 -16.06 -8.43 9.11
N SER A 31 -14.92 -9.05 8.81
CA SER A 31 -14.45 -10.23 9.52
C SER A 31 -13.93 -9.85 10.90
N THR A 32 -14.34 -10.60 11.91
CA THR A 32 -13.84 -10.45 13.30
C THR A 32 -12.66 -11.37 13.60
N SER A 33 -12.30 -12.29 12.70
CA SER A 33 -11.15 -13.17 12.88
C SER A 33 -9.85 -12.44 12.59
N THR A 34 -8.89 -12.58 13.50
CA THR A 34 -7.52 -12.11 13.27
C THR A 34 -6.68 -13.28 12.81
N GLU A 35 -6.28 -13.26 11.54
CA GLU A 35 -5.42 -14.28 10.93
C GLU A 35 -4.07 -13.67 10.58
N ILE A 36 -3.00 -14.42 10.79
CA ILE A 36 -1.66 -14.02 10.36
C ILE A 36 -1.52 -14.28 8.85
N LEU A 37 -0.95 -13.32 8.14
CA LEU A 37 -0.54 -13.49 6.76
C LEU A 37 0.87 -14.09 6.75
N GLU A 38 0.99 -15.34 6.35
CA GLU A 38 2.28 -16.00 6.16
C GLU A 38 2.93 -15.44 4.88
N THR A 39 4.02 -14.72 5.05
CA THR A 39 4.72 -14.03 3.95
C THR A 39 5.83 -14.87 3.33
N GLY A 40 6.27 -15.93 4.02
CA GLY A 40 7.44 -16.73 3.65
C GLY A 40 8.78 -16.03 3.97
N ILE A 41 8.74 -14.82 4.52
CA ILE A 41 9.92 -14.05 4.90
C ILE A 41 10.12 -14.20 6.41
N LYS A 42 11.11 -15.01 6.80
CA LYS A 42 11.31 -15.43 8.20
C LYS A 42 11.36 -14.28 9.21
N VAL A 43 12.05 -13.18 8.88
CA VAL A 43 12.17 -12.03 9.80
C VAL A 43 10.82 -11.33 9.99
N VAL A 44 9.96 -11.32 8.96
CA VAL A 44 8.60 -10.79 9.06
C VAL A 44 7.74 -11.74 9.87
N ASP A 45 7.62 -13.00 9.44
CA ASP A 45 6.69 -13.97 10.02
C ASP A 45 6.97 -14.29 11.50
N LEU A 46 8.25 -14.24 11.92
CA LEU A 46 8.64 -14.58 13.27
C LEU A 46 8.76 -13.38 14.23
N LEU A 47 9.10 -12.19 13.72
CA LEU A 47 9.44 -11.04 14.57
C LEU A 47 8.49 -9.85 14.43
N ALA A 48 7.87 -9.68 13.27
CA ALA A 48 6.93 -8.59 13.00
C ALA A 48 5.83 -9.05 12.03
N PRO A 49 5.02 -10.06 12.41
CA PRO A 49 4.06 -10.69 11.52
C PRO A 49 2.97 -9.72 11.05
N TYR A 50 2.51 -9.92 9.82
CA TYR A 50 1.41 -9.17 9.25
C TYR A 50 0.08 -9.88 9.52
N THR A 51 -0.99 -9.09 9.61
CA THR A 51 -2.35 -9.61 9.72
C THR A 51 -3.06 -9.53 8.38
N LYS A 52 -3.85 -10.53 8.03
CA LYS A 52 -4.74 -10.46 6.88
C LYS A 52 -5.72 -9.31 7.04
N GLY A 53 -5.92 -8.52 5.98
CA GLY A 53 -6.73 -7.31 6.02
C GLY A 53 -6.10 -6.16 6.78
N GLY A 54 -4.86 -6.33 7.24
CA GLY A 54 -4.09 -5.32 7.94
C GLY A 54 -3.44 -4.30 7.00
N LYS A 55 -3.04 -3.19 7.59
CA LYS A 55 -2.35 -2.09 6.93
C LYS A 55 -0.92 -2.01 7.45
N VAL A 56 0.04 -2.30 6.59
CA VAL A 56 1.46 -2.35 6.94
C VAL A 56 2.18 -1.15 6.34
N GLY A 57 2.85 -0.38 7.18
CA GLY A 57 3.75 0.67 6.73
C GLY A 57 5.16 0.14 6.50
N LEU A 58 5.69 0.34 5.29
CA LEU A 58 7.05 -0.02 4.94
C LEU A 58 7.92 1.23 4.93
N PHE A 59 8.81 1.32 5.90
CA PHE A 59 9.74 2.43 6.08
C PHE A 59 11.14 2.06 5.64
N GLY A 60 11.86 3.01 5.11
CA GLY A 60 13.26 2.83 4.73
C GLY A 60 13.69 3.85 3.69
N GLY A 61 14.96 4.21 3.74
CA GLY A 61 15.60 5.09 2.77
C GLY A 61 15.74 4.45 1.38
N ALA A 62 16.40 5.17 0.47
CA ALA A 62 16.74 4.61 -0.82
C ALA A 62 17.80 3.50 -0.69
N GLY A 63 17.70 2.45 -1.49
CA GLY A 63 18.72 1.39 -1.58
C GLY A 63 18.73 0.36 -0.44
N VAL A 64 17.70 0.32 0.41
CA VAL A 64 17.59 -0.66 1.49
C VAL A 64 16.85 -1.95 1.09
N GLY A 65 16.48 -2.09 -0.17
CA GLY A 65 15.85 -3.30 -0.70
C GLY A 65 14.32 -3.32 -0.63
N LYS A 66 13.64 -2.16 -0.57
CA LYS A 66 12.17 -2.10 -0.58
C LYS A 66 11.56 -2.84 -1.77
N THR A 67 12.03 -2.55 -2.98
CA THR A 67 11.53 -3.17 -4.21
C THR A 67 11.68 -4.68 -4.18
N VAL A 68 12.84 -5.18 -3.74
CA VAL A 68 13.10 -6.63 -3.62
C VAL A 68 12.15 -7.27 -2.60
N LEU A 69 11.90 -6.60 -1.47
CA LEU A 69 10.94 -7.09 -0.47
C LEU A 69 9.52 -7.15 -1.04
N ILE A 70 9.09 -6.13 -1.79
CA ILE A 70 7.78 -6.09 -2.45
C ILE A 70 7.65 -7.23 -3.46
N GLN A 71 8.66 -7.44 -4.31
CA GLN A 71 8.66 -8.53 -5.29
C GLN A 71 8.58 -9.91 -4.63
N GLU A 72 9.34 -10.11 -3.56
CA GLU A 72 9.33 -11.38 -2.82
C GLU A 72 7.96 -11.64 -2.17
N LEU A 73 7.34 -10.62 -1.59
CA LEU A 73 5.98 -10.72 -1.06
C LEU A 73 4.95 -11.06 -2.14
N ILE A 74 5.02 -10.41 -3.31
CA ILE A 74 4.13 -10.70 -4.44
C ILE A 74 4.33 -12.15 -4.90
N ASN A 75 5.58 -12.58 -5.07
CA ASN A 75 5.90 -13.91 -5.52
C ASN A 75 5.39 -14.97 -4.54
N ASN A 76 5.65 -14.81 -3.25
CA ASN A 76 5.25 -15.76 -2.23
C ASN A 76 3.72 -15.87 -2.11
N VAL A 77 3.02 -14.75 -2.10
CA VAL A 77 1.55 -14.76 -2.07
C VAL A 77 0.96 -15.37 -3.34
N ALA A 78 1.53 -15.10 -4.50
CA ALA A 78 1.06 -15.70 -5.76
C ALA A 78 1.27 -17.21 -5.79
N GLN A 79 2.36 -17.72 -5.23
CA GLN A 79 2.69 -19.15 -5.22
C GLN A 79 1.99 -19.93 -4.10
N GLU A 80 2.02 -19.42 -2.88
CA GLU A 80 1.54 -20.15 -1.70
C GLU A 80 0.03 -19.99 -1.48
N HIS A 81 -0.50 -18.79 -1.71
CA HIS A 81 -1.91 -18.48 -1.46
C HIS A 81 -2.75 -18.42 -2.73
N GLY A 82 -2.14 -18.51 -3.93
CA GLY A 82 -2.86 -18.37 -5.20
C GLY A 82 -3.51 -16.98 -5.38
N GLY A 83 -3.18 -16.02 -4.51
CA GLY A 83 -3.76 -14.70 -4.44
C GLY A 83 -3.32 -13.79 -5.58
N ILE A 84 -4.05 -12.70 -5.76
CA ILE A 84 -3.76 -11.64 -6.71
C ILE A 84 -3.15 -10.46 -5.97
N SER A 85 -2.19 -9.81 -6.59
CA SER A 85 -1.60 -8.58 -6.09
C SER A 85 -2.01 -7.40 -6.94
N VAL A 86 -2.18 -6.25 -6.30
CA VAL A 86 -2.41 -4.96 -6.99
C VAL A 86 -1.32 -4.00 -6.56
N PHE A 87 -0.64 -3.41 -7.52
CA PHE A 87 0.39 -2.41 -7.28
C PHE A 87 -0.09 -1.04 -7.76
N ALA A 88 -0.10 -0.06 -6.86
CA ALA A 88 -0.44 1.34 -7.14
C ALA A 88 0.80 2.22 -6.99
N GLY A 89 1.40 2.63 -8.10
CA GLY A 89 2.49 3.60 -8.16
C GLY A 89 1.96 5.02 -8.06
N VAL A 90 2.18 5.68 -6.93
CA VAL A 90 1.62 7.00 -6.62
C VAL A 90 2.71 8.04 -6.56
N GLY A 91 2.82 8.86 -7.59
CA GLY A 91 3.70 10.02 -7.61
C GLY A 91 5.20 9.69 -7.56
N GLU A 92 5.59 8.47 -7.87
CA GLU A 92 6.98 8.06 -7.96
C GLU A 92 7.58 8.33 -9.34
N ARG A 93 8.85 8.06 -9.52
CA ARG A 93 9.53 8.30 -10.81
C ARG A 93 9.05 7.29 -11.84
N THR A 94 8.75 7.78 -13.05
CA THR A 94 8.31 6.93 -14.18
C THR A 94 9.31 5.82 -14.48
N ARG A 95 10.61 6.11 -14.38
CA ARG A 95 11.66 5.12 -14.57
C ARG A 95 11.56 3.95 -13.59
N GLU A 96 11.35 4.26 -12.30
CA GLU A 96 11.25 3.23 -11.25
C GLU A 96 10.02 2.32 -11.47
N GLY A 97 8.90 2.89 -11.93
CA GLY A 97 7.73 2.13 -12.31
C GLY A 97 7.97 1.22 -13.52
N ASN A 98 8.70 1.71 -14.51
CA ASN A 98 9.07 0.93 -15.69
C ASN A 98 10.04 -0.21 -15.33
N ASP A 99 11.06 0.09 -14.52
CA ASP A 99 12.02 -0.93 -14.06
C ASP A 99 11.27 -2.03 -13.29
N LEU A 100 10.37 -1.67 -12.38
CA LEU A 100 9.54 -2.62 -11.63
C LEU A 100 8.66 -3.49 -12.53
N TYR A 101 8.05 -2.91 -13.57
CA TYR A 101 7.24 -3.68 -14.53
C TYR A 101 8.07 -4.78 -15.22
N TYR A 102 9.26 -4.44 -15.71
CA TYR A 102 10.13 -5.42 -16.36
C TYR A 102 10.65 -6.47 -15.37
N GLU A 103 11.03 -6.09 -14.16
CA GLU A 103 11.45 -7.01 -13.13
C GLU A 103 10.33 -8.01 -12.76
N MET A 104 9.08 -7.56 -12.67
CA MET A 104 7.93 -8.44 -12.46
C MET A 104 7.64 -9.35 -13.66
N LYS A 105 7.88 -8.86 -14.88
CA LYS A 105 7.74 -9.66 -16.09
C LYS A 105 8.81 -10.76 -16.15
N ASP A 106 10.06 -10.41 -15.86
CA ASP A 106 11.19 -11.36 -15.86
C ASP A 106 11.07 -12.42 -14.76
N SER A 107 10.52 -12.06 -13.61
CA SER A 107 10.25 -13.00 -12.51
C SER A 107 8.98 -13.84 -12.71
N GLY A 108 8.17 -13.53 -13.73
CA GLY A 108 6.94 -14.29 -14.04
C GLY A 108 5.75 -13.99 -13.13
N VAL A 109 5.85 -13.02 -12.20
CA VAL A 109 4.74 -12.68 -11.28
C VAL A 109 3.74 -11.70 -11.88
N ILE A 110 4.03 -11.12 -13.04
CA ILE A 110 3.17 -10.13 -13.70
C ILE A 110 1.78 -10.68 -14.02
N GLU A 111 1.65 -11.96 -14.32
CA GLU A 111 0.35 -12.61 -14.63
C GLU A 111 -0.63 -12.61 -13.46
N LYS A 112 -0.11 -12.48 -12.23
CA LYS A 112 -0.87 -12.42 -10.97
C LYS A 112 -0.92 -11.01 -10.38
N THR A 113 -0.45 -10.00 -11.11
CA THR A 113 -0.31 -8.64 -10.59
C THR A 113 -1.00 -7.64 -11.51
N ALA A 114 -1.97 -6.91 -10.99
CA ALA A 114 -2.51 -5.74 -11.66
C ALA A 114 -1.71 -4.50 -11.23
N MET A 115 -1.24 -3.70 -12.19
CA MET A 115 -0.43 -2.50 -11.92
C MET A 115 -1.15 -1.25 -12.41
N VAL A 116 -1.22 -0.23 -11.56
CA VAL A 116 -1.75 1.09 -11.91
C VAL A 116 -0.74 2.17 -11.53
N PHE A 117 -0.50 3.10 -12.43
CA PHE A 117 0.51 4.14 -12.26
C PHE A 117 -0.09 5.53 -12.41
N GLY A 118 0.24 6.41 -11.48
CA GLY A 118 0.02 7.86 -11.56
C GLY A 118 1.29 8.54 -11.08
N GLN A 119 2.30 8.56 -11.94
CA GLN A 119 3.66 8.97 -11.61
C GLN A 119 3.82 10.49 -11.48
N MET A 120 5.02 10.96 -11.11
CA MET A 120 5.24 12.37 -10.77
C MET A 120 5.04 13.34 -11.94
N ASN A 121 5.05 12.86 -13.17
CA ASN A 121 4.74 13.65 -14.37
C ASN A 121 3.24 13.90 -14.56
N GLU A 122 2.39 13.13 -13.85
CA GLU A 122 0.94 13.26 -13.96
C GLU A 122 0.38 14.45 -13.16
N PRO A 123 -0.75 15.04 -13.58
CA PRO A 123 -1.42 16.08 -12.81
C PRO A 123 -1.78 15.62 -11.39
N PRO A 124 -1.85 16.54 -10.41
CA PRO A 124 -2.12 16.17 -9.01
C PRO A 124 -3.43 15.42 -8.83
N GLY A 125 -4.45 15.74 -9.61
CA GLY A 125 -5.72 15.02 -9.59
C GLY A 125 -5.61 13.56 -10.01
N ALA A 126 -4.72 13.21 -10.95
CA ALA A 126 -4.45 11.82 -11.34
C ALA A 126 -3.65 11.09 -10.26
N ARG A 127 -2.58 11.73 -9.75
CA ARG A 127 -1.74 11.17 -8.67
C ARG A 127 -2.55 10.88 -7.39
N MET A 128 -3.49 11.74 -7.03
CA MET A 128 -4.38 11.54 -5.89
C MET A 128 -5.36 10.36 -6.11
N ARG A 129 -5.76 10.08 -7.35
CA ARG A 129 -6.80 9.08 -7.63
C ARG A 129 -6.26 7.71 -8.00
N VAL A 130 -5.00 7.58 -8.34
CA VAL A 130 -4.42 6.29 -8.71
C VAL A 130 -4.44 5.26 -7.58
N ALA A 131 -4.21 5.69 -6.33
CA ALA A 131 -4.33 4.83 -5.16
C ALA A 131 -5.76 4.28 -4.99
N LEU A 132 -6.77 5.13 -5.20
CA LEU A 132 -8.19 4.73 -5.18
C LEU A 132 -8.52 3.78 -6.33
N SER A 133 -7.90 3.95 -7.49
CA SER A 133 -8.09 3.04 -8.63
C SER A 133 -7.52 1.66 -8.32
N GLY A 134 -6.30 1.58 -7.78
CA GLY A 134 -5.71 0.31 -7.33
C GLY A 134 -6.55 -0.36 -6.25
N LEU A 135 -6.99 0.41 -5.25
CA LEU A 135 -7.85 -0.12 -4.19
C LEU A 135 -9.18 -0.66 -4.73
N THR A 136 -9.81 0.03 -5.70
CA THR A 136 -11.05 -0.46 -6.32
C THR A 136 -10.85 -1.77 -7.08
N MET A 137 -9.69 -1.96 -7.72
CA MET A 137 -9.34 -3.25 -8.33
C MET A 137 -9.15 -4.33 -7.27
N ALA A 138 -8.46 -4.03 -6.16
CA ALA A 138 -8.28 -4.96 -5.06
C ALA A 138 -9.63 -5.37 -4.43
N GLU A 139 -10.54 -4.41 -4.23
CA GLU A 139 -11.89 -4.67 -3.75
C GLU A 139 -12.70 -5.57 -4.69
N TYR A 140 -12.55 -5.43 -5.99
CA TYR A 140 -13.19 -6.33 -6.95
C TYR A 140 -12.78 -7.78 -6.74
N PHE A 141 -11.49 -8.05 -6.58
CA PHE A 141 -11.00 -9.41 -6.32
C PHE A 141 -11.44 -9.94 -4.96
N ARG A 142 -11.47 -9.09 -3.94
CA ARG A 142 -11.97 -9.45 -2.60
C ARG A 142 -13.46 -9.77 -2.61
N ASP A 143 -14.29 -8.86 -3.14
CA ASP A 143 -15.74 -8.89 -2.96
C ASP A 143 -16.44 -9.83 -3.96
N GLU A 144 -15.95 -9.90 -5.21
CA GLU A 144 -16.58 -10.66 -6.29
C GLU A 144 -15.93 -12.03 -6.49
N GLN A 145 -14.64 -12.15 -6.22
CA GLN A 145 -13.92 -13.39 -6.42
C GLN A 145 -13.58 -14.11 -5.11
N GLY A 146 -13.85 -13.49 -3.96
CA GLY A 146 -13.60 -14.06 -2.65
C GLY A 146 -12.13 -14.34 -2.37
N GLN A 147 -11.24 -13.48 -2.88
CA GLN A 147 -9.79 -13.69 -2.79
C GLN A 147 -9.15 -12.87 -1.68
N ASP A 148 -8.03 -13.35 -1.20
CA ASP A 148 -7.10 -12.58 -0.39
C ASP A 148 -6.16 -11.82 -1.32
N VAL A 149 -6.18 -10.49 -1.22
CA VAL A 149 -5.49 -9.59 -2.14
C VAL A 149 -4.41 -8.83 -1.40
N LEU A 150 -3.21 -8.77 -1.98
CA LEU A 150 -2.18 -7.82 -1.55
C LEU A 150 -2.29 -6.52 -2.36
N LEU A 151 -2.40 -5.41 -1.65
CA LEU A 151 -2.38 -4.07 -2.23
C LEU A 151 -1.09 -3.36 -1.85
N PHE A 152 -0.26 -3.05 -2.83
CA PHE A 152 0.92 -2.23 -2.64
C PHE A 152 0.63 -0.79 -3.04
N ILE A 153 0.98 0.17 -2.18
CA ILE A 153 0.87 1.61 -2.47
C ILE A 153 2.27 2.22 -2.33
N ASP A 154 2.84 2.63 -3.42
CA ASP A 154 4.15 3.29 -3.44
C ASP A 154 4.04 4.64 -4.19
N ASN A 155 3.93 5.76 -3.48
CA ASN A 155 4.12 6.00 -2.05
C ASN A 155 2.88 6.69 -1.45
N ILE A 156 2.43 6.26 -0.27
CA ILE A 156 1.21 6.86 0.36
C ILE A 156 1.41 8.35 0.70
N PHE A 157 2.62 8.79 1.02
CA PHE A 157 2.91 10.21 1.23
C PHE A 157 2.60 11.06 -0.02
N ARG A 158 2.84 10.51 -1.22
CA ARG A 158 2.55 11.22 -2.47
C ARG A 158 1.05 11.41 -2.71
N PHE A 159 0.22 10.51 -2.20
CA PHE A 159 -1.23 10.68 -2.18
C PHE A 159 -1.62 11.94 -1.39
N THR A 160 -1.08 12.13 -0.20
CA THR A 160 -1.35 13.32 0.62
C THR A 160 -0.80 14.59 0.00
N GLN A 161 0.40 14.52 -0.58
CA GLN A 161 1.02 15.64 -1.29
C GLN A 161 0.16 16.09 -2.49
N ALA A 162 -0.31 15.16 -3.31
CA ALA A 162 -1.20 15.45 -4.42
C ALA A 162 -2.53 16.07 -3.95
N GLY A 163 -3.06 15.63 -2.81
CA GLY A 163 -4.22 16.23 -2.17
C GLY A 163 -4.00 17.68 -1.76
N SER A 164 -2.83 18.01 -1.22
CA SER A 164 -2.48 19.40 -0.86
C SER A 164 -2.35 20.30 -2.09
N GLU A 165 -1.75 19.79 -3.17
CA GLU A 165 -1.68 20.51 -4.45
C GLU A 165 -3.08 20.80 -5.02
N VAL A 166 -3.98 19.80 -5.02
CA VAL A 166 -5.38 20.01 -5.46
C VAL A 166 -6.09 21.03 -4.59
N SER A 167 -5.92 20.96 -3.27
CA SER A 167 -6.51 21.92 -2.32
C SER A 167 -6.04 23.35 -2.59
N ALA A 168 -4.74 23.52 -2.85
CA ALA A 168 -4.16 24.81 -3.21
C ALA A 168 -4.74 25.36 -4.54
N LEU A 169 -4.85 24.51 -5.56
CA LEU A 169 -5.46 24.88 -6.85
C LEU A 169 -6.93 25.31 -6.71
N LEU A 170 -7.64 24.77 -5.73
CA LEU A 170 -9.02 25.16 -5.42
C LEU A 170 -9.12 26.39 -4.51
N GLY A 171 -8.00 27.00 -4.14
CA GLY A 171 -7.96 28.20 -3.30
C GLY A 171 -8.39 27.94 -1.85
N ARG A 172 -8.34 26.71 -1.37
CA ARG A 172 -8.67 26.39 0.03
C ARG A 172 -7.59 26.87 0.96
N MET A 173 -8.01 27.40 2.13
CA MET A 173 -7.06 27.82 3.16
C MET A 173 -6.30 26.59 3.68
N PRO A 174 -4.97 26.59 3.66
CA PRO A 174 -4.16 25.48 4.16
C PRO A 174 -4.29 25.33 5.68
N SER A 175 -4.17 24.10 6.16
CA SER A 175 -4.00 23.79 7.58
C SER A 175 -2.52 23.85 7.99
N ALA A 176 -2.17 23.25 9.13
CA ALA A 176 -0.79 23.23 9.62
C ALA A 176 0.19 22.69 8.56
N VAL A 177 1.36 23.29 8.46
CA VAL A 177 2.46 22.92 7.57
C VAL A 177 2.09 22.96 6.07
N GLY A 178 0.98 23.63 5.71
CA GLY A 178 0.55 23.76 4.32
C GLY A 178 -0.28 22.63 3.77
N TYR A 179 -0.68 21.64 4.58
CA TYR A 179 -1.55 20.54 4.14
C TYR A 179 -3.01 20.98 3.99
N GLN A 180 -3.79 20.20 3.23
CA GLN A 180 -5.22 20.39 3.09
C GLN A 180 -5.96 20.18 4.42
N PRO A 181 -7.02 20.96 4.69
CA PRO A 181 -7.82 20.77 5.90
C PRO A 181 -8.57 19.43 5.93
N THR A 182 -8.71 18.78 4.78
CA THR A 182 -9.37 17.47 4.58
C THR A 182 -8.42 16.27 4.66
N LEU A 183 -7.15 16.47 5.05
CA LEU A 183 -6.12 15.43 5.08
C LEU A 183 -6.57 14.16 5.82
N ALA A 184 -7.04 14.31 7.05
CA ALA A 184 -7.47 13.18 7.87
C ALA A 184 -8.67 12.43 7.26
N SER A 185 -9.63 13.19 6.71
CA SER A 185 -10.82 12.60 6.07
C SER A 185 -10.47 11.86 4.78
N GLU A 186 -9.60 12.41 3.96
CA GLU A 186 -9.14 11.78 2.71
C GLU A 186 -8.34 10.52 2.98
N MET A 187 -7.44 10.55 3.97
CA MET A 187 -6.69 9.39 4.40
C MET A 187 -7.61 8.32 4.99
N GLY A 188 -8.54 8.69 5.87
CA GLY A 188 -9.51 7.77 6.47
C GLY A 188 -10.39 7.10 5.40
N GLN A 189 -10.89 7.84 4.41
CA GLN A 189 -11.69 7.28 3.32
C GLN A 189 -10.93 6.23 2.49
N LEU A 190 -9.63 6.38 2.31
CA LEU A 190 -8.80 5.38 1.65
C LEU A 190 -8.56 4.19 2.58
N GLN A 191 -8.09 4.44 3.80
CA GLN A 191 -7.59 3.43 4.72
C GLN A 191 -8.69 2.50 5.25
N GLU A 192 -9.88 3.01 5.53
CA GLU A 192 -11.01 2.22 6.06
C GLU A 192 -11.60 1.23 5.05
N ARG A 193 -11.31 1.38 3.76
CA ARG A 193 -11.68 0.41 2.72
C ARG A 193 -10.76 -0.82 2.70
N ILE A 194 -9.55 -0.67 3.25
CA ILE A 194 -8.54 -1.73 3.34
C ILE A 194 -8.82 -2.54 4.59
N THR A 195 -9.43 -3.70 4.42
CA THR A 195 -9.87 -4.55 5.54
C THR A 195 -10.21 -5.97 5.07
N SER A 196 -10.38 -6.86 6.03
CA SER A 196 -10.98 -8.19 5.83
C SER A 196 -12.49 -8.11 5.93
N THR A 197 -13.16 -8.77 4.99
CA THR A 197 -14.61 -8.99 5.01
C THR A 197 -14.92 -10.47 5.19
N ASN A 198 -16.20 -10.80 5.34
CA ASN A 198 -16.65 -12.20 5.42
C ASN A 198 -16.41 -13.00 4.13
N VAL A 199 -16.01 -12.33 3.04
CA VAL A 199 -15.83 -12.94 1.70
C VAL A 199 -14.35 -13.12 1.36
N GLY A 200 -13.51 -12.14 1.71
CA GLY A 200 -12.08 -12.13 1.42
C GLY A 200 -11.37 -10.97 2.12
N SER A 201 -10.09 -10.77 1.84
CA SER A 201 -9.31 -9.73 2.49
C SER A 201 -8.55 -8.85 1.50
N VAL A 202 -8.33 -7.59 1.88
CA VAL A 202 -7.32 -6.71 1.26
C VAL A 202 -6.31 -6.36 2.33
N THR A 203 -5.10 -6.88 2.19
CA THR A 203 -3.95 -6.51 3.03
C THR A 203 -3.11 -5.49 2.28
N SER A 204 -2.80 -4.37 2.89
CA SER A 204 -1.98 -3.35 2.22
C SER A 204 -0.58 -3.25 2.79
N ILE A 205 0.37 -3.05 1.88
CA ILE A 205 1.75 -2.70 2.18
C ILE A 205 2.01 -1.33 1.55
N GLN A 206 2.22 -0.34 2.40
CA GLN A 206 2.28 1.06 2.02
C GLN A 206 3.69 1.58 2.26
N ALA A 207 4.40 1.93 1.19
CA ALA A 207 5.65 2.65 1.34
C ALA A 207 5.36 4.05 1.91
N VAL A 208 6.02 4.38 2.99
CA VAL A 208 5.84 5.66 3.66
C VAL A 208 7.15 6.45 3.61
N PHE A 209 7.09 7.61 2.99
CA PHE A 209 8.18 8.59 3.06
C PHE A 209 7.92 9.54 4.22
N VAL A 210 8.93 9.75 5.05
CA VAL A 210 8.89 10.68 6.18
C VAL A 210 9.77 11.89 5.83
N PRO A 211 9.18 13.08 5.56
CA PRO A 211 9.94 14.27 5.23
C PRO A 211 10.90 14.65 6.36
N ALA A 212 12.17 14.84 6.03
CA ALA A 212 13.22 15.24 6.99
C ALA A 212 13.33 14.34 8.24
N ASP A 213 12.89 13.08 8.13
CA ASP A 213 12.78 12.14 9.25
C ASP A 213 11.93 12.68 10.43
N ASP A 214 11.01 13.59 10.14
CA ASP A 214 10.10 14.19 11.13
C ASP A 214 8.77 13.40 11.18
N TYR A 215 8.67 12.51 12.14
CA TYR A 215 7.46 11.70 12.39
C TYR A 215 6.30 12.53 12.96
N THR A 216 6.51 13.78 13.32
CA THR A 216 5.45 14.69 13.80
C THR A 216 4.78 15.47 12.66
N ASP A 217 5.31 15.37 11.45
CA ASP A 217 4.66 15.92 10.25
C ASP A 217 3.26 15.36 10.11
N PRO A 218 2.23 16.18 9.80
CA PRO A 218 0.83 15.75 9.75
C PRO A 218 0.56 14.59 8.80
N ALA A 219 1.25 14.48 7.66
CA ALA A 219 0.99 13.43 6.69
C ALA A 219 1.47 12.04 7.18
N PRO A 220 2.73 11.84 7.61
CA PRO A 220 3.13 10.61 8.28
C PRO A 220 2.29 10.31 9.52
N ALA A 221 2.06 11.29 10.39
CA ALA A 221 1.30 11.09 11.62
C ALA A 221 -0.11 10.55 11.36
N GLN A 222 -0.83 11.10 10.38
CA GLN A 222 -2.14 10.58 9.98
C GLN A 222 -2.03 9.17 9.37
N THR A 223 -0.99 8.90 8.59
CA THR A 223 -0.77 7.55 8.04
C THR A 223 -0.54 6.54 9.16
N PHE A 224 0.33 6.85 10.12
CA PHE A 224 0.64 5.99 11.27
C PHE A 224 -0.60 5.62 12.10
N ALA A 225 -1.52 6.58 12.28
CA ALA A 225 -2.75 6.34 13.03
C ALA A 225 -3.64 5.22 12.44
N HIS A 226 -3.47 4.89 11.17
CA HIS A 226 -4.22 3.85 10.48
C HIS A 226 -3.46 2.53 10.33
N LEU A 227 -2.15 2.50 10.59
CA LEU A 227 -1.34 1.31 10.39
C LEU A 227 -1.50 0.30 11.52
N ASP A 228 -1.62 -0.97 11.14
CA ASP A 228 -1.68 -2.11 12.08
C ASP A 228 -0.29 -2.67 12.38
N ALA A 229 0.65 -2.49 11.48
CA ALA A 229 2.05 -2.91 11.64
C ALA A 229 2.99 -1.96 10.89
N THR A 230 4.24 -1.92 11.35
CA THR A 230 5.30 -1.19 10.66
C THR A 230 6.52 -2.07 10.46
N THR A 231 7.07 -2.04 9.25
CA THR A 231 8.34 -2.69 8.92
C THR A 231 9.36 -1.64 8.59
N ASN A 232 10.40 -1.55 9.41
CA ASN A 232 11.49 -0.60 9.23
C ASN A 232 12.70 -1.28 8.58
N LEU A 233 13.11 -0.76 7.42
CA LEU A 233 14.32 -1.22 6.72
C LEU A 233 15.48 -0.30 7.08
N GLU A 234 16.49 -0.86 7.73
CA GLU A 234 17.63 -0.14 8.26
C GLU A 234 18.83 -0.18 7.30
N ARG A 235 19.35 1.00 6.98
CA ARG A 235 20.51 1.13 6.07
C ARG A 235 21.75 0.42 6.57
N LYS A 236 22.00 0.45 7.87
CA LYS A 236 23.16 -0.23 8.48
C LYS A 236 23.15 -1.73 8.22
N LEU A 237 21.98 -2.38 8.29
CA LEU A 237 21.84 -3.79 7.98
C LEU A 237 22.14 -4.07 6.51
N SER A 238 21.62 -3.23 5.62
CA SER A 238 21.91 -3.30 4.17
C SER A 238 23.42 -3.13 3.87
N GLU A 239 24.09 -2.19 4.51
CA GLU A 239 25.54 -1.97 4.39
C GLU A 239 26.37 -3.14 4.92
N MET A 240 25.86 -3.87 5.90
CA MET A 240 26.45 -5.11 6.43
C MET A 240 26.14 -6.35 5.56
N GLY A 241 25.37 -6.18 4.47
CA GLY A 241 24.97 -7.29 3.59
C GLY A 241 23.89 -8.20 4.19
N ILE A 242 23.17 -7.73 5.21
CA ILE A 242 22.07 -8.49 5.83
C ILE A 242 20.78 -8.16 5.11
N TYR A 243 20.15 -9.16 4.48
CA TYR A 243 18.89 -9.03 3.74
C TYR A 243 17.90 -10.13 4.14
N PRO A 244 16.57 -9.78 4.17
CA PRO A 244 16.06 -8.42 4.06
C PRO A 244 16.54 -7.56 5.23
N ALA A 245 16.80 -6.27 4.97
CA ALA A 245 17.38 -5.33 5.93
C ALA A 245 16.37 -4.83 6.98
N VAL A 246 15.52 -5.72 7.48
CA VAL A 246 14.47 -5.43 8.46
C VAL A 246 15.08 -5.29 9.85
N ASP A 247 14.84 -4.15 10.49
CA ASP A 247 15.13 -3.96 11.90
C ASP A 247 13.94 -4.45 12.74
N PRO A 248 14.05 -5.59 13.42
CA PRO A 248 12.95 -6.14 14.20
C PRO A 248 12.66 -5.34 15.47
N LEU A 249 13.62 -4.55 15.97
CA LEU A 249 13.43 -3.74 17.18
C LEU A 249 12.68 -2.42 16.88
N ALA A 250 12.88 -1.88 15.68
CA ALA A 250 12.18 -0.69 15.22
C ALA A 250 10.88 -1.01 14.48
N SER A 251 10.63 -2.28 14.16
CA SER A 251 9.40 -2.74 13.53
C SER A 251 8.36 -3.11 14.60
N THR A 252 7.06 -2.87 14.30
CA THR A 252 5.97 -3.12 15.23
C THR A 252 4.88 -3.98 14.60
N CYS A 253 4.15 -4.72 15.44
CA CYS A 253 2.96 -5.45 15.05
C CYS A 253 1.92 -5.34 16.17
N LEU A 254 0.66 -5.09 15.84
CA LEU A 254 -0.44 -5.00 16.82
C LEU A 254 -0.62 -6.27 17.66
N LEU A 255 -0.27 -7.43 17.14
CA LEU A 255 -0.35 -8.70 17.90
C LEU A 255 0.51 -8.71 19.16
N TYR A 256 1.58 -7.90 19.20
CA TYR A 256 2.50 -7.80 20.34
C TYR A 256 2.33 -6.54 21.18
N THR A 257 1.53 -5.57 20.72
CA THR A 257 1.31 -4.29 21.42
C THR A 257 0.01 -4.26 22.19
N SER A 258 -0.73 -5.37 22.25
CA SER A 258 -1.85 -5.49 23.18
C SER A 258 -1.31 -5.37 24.60
N PRO A 259 -1.77 -4.38 25.41
CA PRO A 259 -1.29 -4.23 26.76
C PRO A 259 -1.50 -5.55 27.52
N SER A 260 -0.42 -6.04 28.13
CA SER A 260 -0.51 -7.21 28.99
C SER A 260 -1.56 -6.96 30.09
N PRO A 261 -2.43 -7.93 30.41
CA PRO A 261 -3.38 -7.75 31.50
C PRO A 261 -2.74 -7.56 32.88
N ARG A 262 -1.44 -7.31 32.93
CA ARG A 262 -0.63 -7.16 34.16
C ARG A 262 0.02 -5.79 34.33
N ASP A 263 -0.23 -4.83 33.41
CA ASP A 263 0.26 -3.45 33.57
C ASP A 263 -0.83 -2.52 34.07
#